data_da5a09ff42c7944a6ccfad264f216b20
#
_entry.id   da5a09ff42c7944a6ccfad264f216b20
#
_cell.length_a   1.000
_cell.length_b   1.000
_cell.length_c   1.000
_cell.angle_alpha   90.00
_cell.angle_beta   90.00
_cell.angle_gamma   90.00
#
_symmetry.space_group_name_H-M   'P 1'
#
loop_
_entity.id
_entity.type
_entity.pdbx_description
1 polymer ?
#
loop_
_entity_poly.entity_id
_entity_poly.type
_entity_poly.pdbx_seq_one_letter_code
_entity_poly.pdbx_strand_id
1 'polypeptide(L)'
;MKPALAKFVRDVLVGILAGAALSVSAAGADNSVLKRFLGGIGPDAVGMVDAREDTEVAGPQAIYAGEGDEVYLLDQVNGRVLGFNPKRADGATRSFQLPAELQPTDLIVRRGQIMVWDGDIHVLRPTGPDDAPTRGLEIVSTRAADDPFTVSEFAQMGSQRPEGDGDLAATRSVTPRTPSSGPARQYINSRVRGQIVATVNLEKGGAGAQIVLQTRDQAGTLPKLQVKVRDRLGALEVLEIDRQGRIFVLGENVPVSGELPSAFVARFSTTGALEGVYDLPLSQSVALTRRFVTVSENGDVYFMRTLTASVDVIGIGFRPLRSKIIEVRTQPAFDGGVKPRKGKGPIAAVVPLTRQRVVDTAFAFEGIRWNVTPSAYGRDPDTACTGFNRVRRPGYLNGKLGQEVRGIPYCWGCHGSLHQIRAKMQGGMMAGNVCTRNAPRRDVIGVDCSAFVSATWGLATHFTTMAIPSISKRLDNPWDLLPGDAFNKPGSHVMLFVRFTADRKAEVIEASPGACNGRVCRNIYPLASVLARGYAPVRFRGLANETVVNVSVPDVEQKKVAAKAQPKAKKRAR
;
A
#
# COMPACT_ATOMS: atom_id res chain seq x y z
N MET A 1 -35.64 63.72 -24.47
CA MET A 1 -35.14 62.44 -23.89
C MET A 1 -34.44 61.64 -24.97
N LYS A 2 -33.13 61.46 -24.94
CA LYS A 2 -32.37 60.40 -25.61
C LYS A 2 -31.01 60.83 -26.19
N PRO A 3 -30.09 61.42 -25.40
CA PRO A 3 -28.68 61.12 -25.70
C PRO A 3 -27.90 60.52 -24.51
N ALA A 4 -28.44 60.44 -23.30
CA ALA A 4 -27.72 59.97 -22.12
C ALA A 4 -27.64 58.41 -22.06
N LEU A 5 -28.61 57.69 -22.59
CA LEU A 5 -28.68 56.22 -22.54
C LEU A 5 -27.65 55.55 -23.46
N ALA A 6 -27.39 56.18 -24.62
CA ALA A 6 -26.43 55.61 -25.59
C ALA A 6 -24.98 55.71 -25.16
N LYS A 7 -24.64 56.70 -24.33
CA LYS A 7 -23.28 56.84 -23.79
C LYS A 7 -23.00 55.85 -22.64
N PHE A 8 -23.99 55.60 -21.81
CA PHE A 8 -23.89 54.64 -20.70
C PHE A 8 -23.69 53.20 -21.20
N VAL A 9 -24.42 52.79 -22.28
CA VAL A 9 -24.30 51.44 -22.86
C VAL A 9 -22.92 51.25 -23.54
N ARG A 10 -22.39 52.30 -24.14
CA ARG A 10 -21.06 52.23 -24.78
C ARG A 10 -19.91 52.19 -23.79
N ASP A 11 -20.00 52.91 -22.69
CA ASP A 11 -18.96 52.93 -21.64
C ASP A 11 -18.97 51.68 -20.77
N VAL A 12 -20.13 51.04 -20.57
CA VAL A 12 -20.25 49.72 -19.90
C VAL A 12 -19.73 48.59 -20.79
N LEU A 13 -19.96 48.63 -22.12
CA LEU A 13 -19.46 47.61 -23.06
C LEU A 13 -17.93 47.69 -23.27
N VAL A 14 -17.34 48.91 -23.21
CA VAL A 14 -15.88 49.09 -23.28
C VAL A 14 -15.21 48.67 -21.97
N GLY A 15 -15.85 48.85 -20.80
CA GLY A 15 -15.36 48.39 -19.51
C GLY A 15 -15.36 46.84 -19.35
N ILE A 16 -16.33 46.17 -19.97
CA ILE A 16 -16.42 44.70 -19.94
C ILE A 16 -15.44 44.04 -20.91
N LEU A 17 -15.09 44.69 -22.02
CA LEU A 17 -14.11 44.20 -22.98
C LEU A 17 -12.64 44.49 -22.56
N ALA A 18 -12.39 45.45 -21.70
CA ALA A 18 -11.06 45.74 -21.17
C ALA A 18 -10.69 44.90 -19.93
N GLY A 19 -11.66 44.29 -19.24
CA GLY A 19 -11.46 43.43 -18.09
C GLY A 19 -11.27 41.92 -18.43
N ALA A 20 -11.45 41.53 -19.71
CA ALA A 20 -11.33 40.15 -20.16
C ALA A 20 -9.97 39.83 -20.82
N ALA A 21 -8.97 40.69 -20.63
CA ALA A 21 -7.64 40.46 -21.16
C ALA A 21 -6.74 39.88 -20.05
N LEU A 22 -6.38 38.61 -20.24
CA LEU A 22 -5.17 37.95 -19.75
C LEU A 22 -5.15 37.48 -18.29
N SER A 23 -6.03 36.58 -17.94
CA SER A 23 -5.59 35.39 -17.27
C SER A 23 -5.38 34.28 -18.33
N VAL A 24 -4.29 34.32 -19.07
CA VAL A 24 -3.74 33.12 -19.68
C VAL A 24 -3.23 32.28 -18.52
N SER A 25 -4.16 31.62 -17.84
CA SER A 25 -3.88 30.41 -17.11
C SER A 25 -3.12 29.52 -18.09
N ALA A 26 -1.84 29.26 -17.83
CA ALA A 26 -1.13 28.17 -18.49
C ALA A 26 -1.95 26.91 -18.22
N ALA A 27 -2.85 26.57 -19.13
CA ALA A 27 -3.68 25.38 -19.09
C ALA A 27 -2.71 24.20 -19.15
N GLY A 28 -2.36 23.65 -17.98
CA GLY A 28 -1.87 22.29 -17.93
C GLY A 28 -2.97 21.42 -18.51
N ALA A 29 -2.61 20.38 -19.25
CA ALA A 29 -3.59 19.46 -19.78
C ALA A 29 -4.48 18.97 -18.62
N ASP A 30 -5.79 19.03 -18.80
CA ASP A 30 -6.75 18.63 -17.78
C ASP A 30 -6.68 17.13 -17.53
N ASN A 31 -6.91 16.70 -16.30
CA ASN A 31 -7.04 15.29 -15.97
C ASN A 31 -8.31 14.74 -16.63
N SER A 32 -8.23 13.57 -17.25
CA SER A 32 -9.37 12.94 -17.91
C SER A 32 -9.65 11.55 -17.32
N VAL A 33 -10.93 11.26 -17.03
CA VAL A 33 -11.34 9.90 -16.67
C VAL A 33 -11.36 9.07 -17.95
N LEU A 34 -10.45 8.11 -18.05
CA LEU A 34 -10.30 7.24 -19.21
C LEU A 34 -11.20 6.00 -19.13
N LYS A 35 -11.35 5.45 -17.93
CA LYS A 35 -12.23 4.30 -17.66
C LYS A 35 -12.82 4.45 -16.27
N ARG A 36 -14.11 4.14 -16.15
CA ARG A 36 -14.80 4.01 -14.86
C ARG A 36 -15.32 2.60 -14.69
N PHE A 37 -14.99 1.99 -13.57
CA PHE A 37 -15.54 0.71 -13.13
C PHE A 37 -16.51 0.97 -11.98
N LEU A 38 -17.73 0.46 -12.09
CA LEU A 38 -18.68 0.47 -10.97
C LEU A 38 -18.36 -0.64 -9.98
N GLY A 39 -18.73 -0.46 -8.72
CA GLY A 39 -18.61 -1.50 -7.71
C GLY A 39 -19.49 -2.72 -8.05
N GLY A 40 -18.93 -3.93 -7.99
CA GLY A 40 -19.66 -5.16 -8.30
C GLY A 40 -18.77 -6.30 -8.76
N ILE A 41 -19.38 -7.36 -9.30
CA ILE A 41 -18.72 -8.61 -9.73
C ILE A 41 -18.71 -8.78 -11.27
N GLY A 42 -19.41 -7.93 -12.02
CA GLY A 42 -19.48 -8.03 -13.48
C GLY A 42 -18.14 -7.82 -14.19
N PRO A 43 -18.07 -8.09 -15.51
CA PRO A 43 -16.82 -7.97 -16.27
C PRO A 43 -16.25 -6.55 -16.30
N ASP A 44 -17.11 -5.53 -16.35
CA ASP A 44 -16.74 -4.11 -16.29
C ASP A 44 -16.99 -3.48 -14.90
N ALA A 45 -17.00 -4.29 -13.86
CA ALA A 45 -17.11 -3.86 -12.48
C ALA A 45 -15.82 -4.16 -11.71
N VAL A 46 -15.66 -3.60 -10.51
CA VAL A 46 -14.58 -3.91 -9.57
C VAL A 46 -15.14 -4.22 -8.19
N GLY A 47 -14.47 -5.09 -7.46
CA GLY A 47 -14.83 -5.39 -6.09
C GLY A 47 -14.57 -4.19 -5.19
N MET A 48 -15.61 -3.78 -4.47
CA MET A 48 -15.55 -2.70 -3.48
C MET A 48 -16.15 -3.20 -2.16
N VAL A 49 -15.53 -2.82 -1.06
CA VAL A 49 -16.06 -3.04 0.29
C VAL A 49 -16.21 -1.68 0.96
N ASP A 50 -17.42 -1.36 1.37
CA ASP A 50 -17.71 -0.10 2.05
C ASP A 50 -17.02 -0.03 3.42
N ALA A 51 -16.65 1.19 3.82
CA ALA A 51 -16.22 1.45 5.17
C ALA A 51 -17.33 1.11 6.16
N ARG A 52 -16.98 0.31 7.14
CA ARG A 52 -17.83 0.03 8.31
C ARG A 52 -17.02 0.35 9.56
N GLU A 53 -17.66 0.42 10.72
CA GLU A 53 -16.97 0.67 11.97
C GLU A 53 -15.78 -0.30 12.15
N ASP A 54 -14.55 0.23 12.28
CA ASP A 54 -13.30 -0.50 12.39
C ASP A 54 -12.96 -1.41 11.19
N THR A 55 -13.46 -1.04 9.99
CA THR A 55 -13.10 -1.72 8.74
C THR A 55 -12.80 -0.68 7.67
N GLU A 56 -11.64 -0.79 7.05
CA GLU A 56 -11.25 0.11 5.96
C GLU A 56 -12.09 -0.12 4.70
N VAL A 57 -12.18 0.91 3.87
CA VAL A 57 -12.66 0.75 2.50
C VAL A 57 -11.66 -0.12 1.75
N ALA A 58 -12.13 -1.22 1.17
CA ALA A 58 -11.31 -2.05 0.29
C ALA A 58 -11.76 -1.89 -1.17
N GLY A 59 -10.80 -1.95 -2.07
CA GLY A 59 -10.98 -1.87 -3.51
C GLY A 59 -9.75 -2.41 -4.22
N PRO A 60 -9.58 -2.16 -5.52
CA PRO A 60 -8.37 -2.54 -6.24
C PRO A 60 -7.11 -2.04 -5.55
N GLN A 61 -6.11 -2.92 -5.43
CA GLN A 61 -4.90 -2.64 -4.65
C GLN A 61 -3.75 -2.10 -5.47
N ALA A 62 -3.74 -2.36 -6.79
CA ALA A 62 -2.66 -1.90 -7.65
C ALA A 62 -3.17 -1.58 -9.07
N ILE A 63 -2.51 -0.59 -9.70
CA ILE A 63 -2.60 -0.29 -11.12
C ILE A 63 -1.21 -0.45 -11.74
N TYR A 64 -1.13 -1.04 -12.92
CA TYR A 64 0.11 -1.21 -13.66
C TYR A 64 -0.09 -1.01 -15.15
N ALA A 65 0.74 -0.15 -15.78
CA ALA A 65 0.77 -0.02 -17.23
C ALA A 65 1.65 -1.14 -17.80
N GLY A 66 1.07 -2.00 -18.60
CA GLY A 66 1.76 -3.06 -19.32
C GLY A 66 2.39 -2.61 -20.62
N GLU A 67 2.61 -3.54 -21.52
CA GLU A 67 3.10 -3.30 -22.89
C GLU A 67 1.94 -2.90 -23.80
N GLY A 68 2.22 -2.14 -24.86
CA GLY A 68 1.21 -1.83 -25.89
C GLY A 68 0.04 -0.97 -25.42
N ASP A 69 0.25 -0.03 -24.52
CA ASP A 69 -0.77 0.84 -23.92
C ASP A 69 -1.84 0.11 -23.07
N GLU A 70 -1.61 -1.15 -22.73
CA GLU A 70 -2.48 -1.90 -21.82
C GLU A 70 -2.30 -1.43 -20.37
N VAL A 71 -3.40 -1.33 -19.65
CA VAL A 71 -3.41 -1.02 -18.21
C VAL A 71 -4.09 -2.16 -17.46
N TYR A 72 -3.51 -2.55 -16.35
CA TYR A 72 -3.99 -3.63 -15.51
C TYR A 72 -4.36 -3.12 -14.13
N LEU A 73 -5.47 -3.63 -13.59
CA LEU A 73 -5.94 -3.40 -12.23
C LEU A 73 -5.97 -4.71 -11.45
N LEU A 74 -5.43 -4.70 -10.26
CA LEU A 74 -5.57 -5.81 -9.32
C LEU A 74 -6.89 -5.65 -8.55
N ASP A 75 -7.92 -6.32 -9.01
CA ASP A 75 -9.24 -6.41 -8.38
C ASP A 75 -9.22 -7.53 -7.32
N GLN A 76 -8.54 -7.24 -6.19
CA GLN A 76 -8.32 -8.20 -5.10
C GLN A 76 -9.63 -8.73 -4.51
N VAL A 77 -10.63 -7.87 -4.35
CA VAL A 77 -11.92 -8.24 -3.73
C VAL A 77 -12.64 -9.33 -4.54
N ASN A 78 -12.55 -9.26 -5.87
CA ASN A 78 -13.11 -10.29 -6.77
C ASN A 78 -12.10 -11.37 -7.17
N GLY A 79 -10.88 -11.35 -6.65
CA GLY A 79 -9.86 -12.36 -6.91
C GLY A 79 -9.38 -12.41 -8.37
N ARG A 80 -9.20 -11.25 -9.01
CA ARG A 80 -8.84 -11.20 -10.44
C ARG A 80 -7.94 -10.00 -10.79
N VAL A 81 -7.35 -10.06 -11.97
CA VAL A 81 -6.69 -8.94 -12.63
C VAL A 81 -7.54 -8.52 -13.83
N LEU A 82 -7.83 -7.24 -13.96
CA LEU A 82 -8.51 -6.66 -15.11
C LEU A 82 -7.49 -6.00 -16.03
N GLY A 83 -7.56 -6.28 -17.34
CA GLY A 83 -6.71 -5.67 -18.35
C GLY A 83 -7.57 -4.94 -19.38
N PHE A 84 -7.19 -3.71 -19.75
CA PHE A 84 -7.89 -2.90 -20.75
C PHE A 84 -6.92 -1.89 -21.38
N ASN A 85 -7.26 -1.43 -22.60
CA ASN A 85 -6.53 -0.35 -23.25
C ASN A 85 -7.31 0.96 -23.14
N PRO A 86 -6.82 1.97 -22.38
CA PRO A 86 -7.56 3.21 -22.16
C PRO A 86 -7.64 4.12 -23.41
N LYS A 87 -6.88 3.81 -24.47
CA LYS A 87 -6.88 4.57 -25.73
C LYS A 87 -7.84 3.98 -26.78
N ARG A 88 -8.40 2.79 -26.53
CA ARG A 88 -9.35 2.15 -27.46
C ARG A 88 -10.78 2.53 -27.13
N ALA A 89 -11.51 2.94 -28.15
CA ALA A 89 -12.92 3.36 -28.01
C ALA A 89 -13.85 2.21 -27.60
N ASP A 90 -13.53 0.96 -27.98
CA ASP A 90 -14.31 -0.22 -27.61
C ASP A 90 -14.18 -0.56 -26.11
N GLY A 91 -13.13 -0.06 -25.46
CA GLY A 91 -12.92 -0.18 -24.01
C GLY A 91 -13.06 -1.59 -23.44
N ALA A 92 -12.97 -2.62 -24.29
CA ALA A 92 -13.13 -4.03 -23.88
C ALA A 92 -12.21 -4.37 -22.71
N THR A 93 -12.77 -4.93 -21.65
CA THR A 93 -12.05 -5.38 -20.45
C THR A 93 -11.84 -6.88 -20.52
N ARG A 94 -10.58 -7.29 -20.36
CA ARG A 94 -10.23 -8.71 -20.18
C ARG A 94 -10.10 -9.00 -18.70
N SER A 95 -10.56 -10.17 -18.27
CA SER A 95 -10.49 -10.62 -16.89
C SER A 95 -9.55 -11.83 -16.78
N PHE A 96 -8.64 -11.79 -15.82
CA PHE A 96 -7.71 -12.88 -15.50
C PHE A 96 -7.97 -13.36 -14.08
N GLN A 97 -8.60 -14.53 -13.93
CA GLN A 97 -8.99 -15.07 -12.65
C GLN A 97 -7.77 -15.58 -11.89
N LEU A 98 -7.53 -15.05 -10.71
CA LEU A 98 -6.45 -15.51 -9.82
C LEU A 98 -6.76 -16.89 -9.25
N PRO A 99 -5.73 -17.72 -8.98
CA PRO A 99 -5.86 -18.91 -8.15
C PRO A 99 -6.53 -18.57 -6.81
N ALA A 100 -7.46 -19.41 -6.36
CA ALA A 100 -8.30 -19.11 -5.18
C ALA A 100 -7.50 -18.93 -3.87
N GLU A 101 -6.30 -19.53 -3.81
CA GLU A 101 -5.38 -19.42 -2.69
C GLU A 101 -4.61 -18.10 -2.62
N LEU A 102 -4.62 -17.30 -3.71
CA LEU A 102 -3.89 -16.04 -3.77
C LEU A 102 -4.81 -14.85 -3.46
N GLN A 103 -4.31 -13.94 -2.62
CA GLN A 103 -4.93 -12.63 -2.37
C GLN A 103 -3.88 -11.52 -2.39
N PRO A 104 -3.34 -11.25 -3.58
CA PRO A 104 -2.23 -10.33 -3.71
C PRO A 104 -2.66 -8.88 -3.45
N THR A 105 -1.67 -8.06 -3.07
CA THR A 105 -1.82 -6.62 -2.84
C THR A 105 -0.97 -5.77 -3.78
N ASP A 106 -0.13 -6.39 -4.60
CA ASP A 106 0.64 -5.69 -5.64
C ASP A 106 0.69 -6.49 -6.95
N LEU A 107 0.96 -5.79 -8.04
CA LEU A 107 0.86 -6.31 -9.42
C LEU A 107 1.94 -5.73 -10.31
N ILE A 108 2.58 -6.58 -11.10
CA ILE A 108 3.42 -6.19 -12.25
C ILE A 108 3.05 -7.09 -13.44
N VAL A 109 2.98 -6.52 -14.64
CA VAL A 109 2.73 -7.28 -15.87
C VAL A 109 3.86 -7.03 -16.87
N ARG A 110 4.52 -8.10 -17.31
CA ARG A 110 5.64 -8.02 -18.26
C ARG A 110 5.71 -9.23 -19.16
N ARG A 111 5.94 -9.00 -20.45
CA ARG A 111 6.13 -10.06 -21.47
C ARG A 111 5.04 -11.12 -21.41
N GLY A 112 3.79 -10.67 -21.21
CA GLY A 112 2.63 -11.57 -21.10
C GLY A 112 2.53 -12.34 -19.78
N GLN A 113 3.47 -12.17 -18.84
CA GLN A 113 3.40 -12.75 -17.50
C GLN A 113 2.83 -11.74 -16.51
N ILE A 114 1.98 -12.24 -15.63
CA ILE A 114 1.41 -11.49 -14.52
C ILE A 114 2.14 -11.91 -13.25
N MET A 115 2.79 -10.97 -12.58
CA MET A 115 3.43 -11.20 -11.29
C MET A 115 2.61 -10.51 -10.21
N VAL A 116 2.34 -11.23 -9.13
CA VAL A 116 1.57 -10.73 -7.99
C VAL A 116 2.31 -11.02 -6.68
N TRP A 117 2.02 -10.20 -5.67
CA TRP A 117 2.60 -10.33 -4.35
C TRP A 117 1.53 -10.41 -3.26
N ASP A 118 1.60 -11.44 -2.40
CA ASP A 118 0.74 -11.65 -1.23
C ASP A 118 1.52 -12.02 0.05
N GLY A 119 2.77 -11.61 0.13
CA GLY A 119 3.77 -12.08 1.09
C GLY A 119 4.86 -12.88 0.39
N ASP A 120 4.48 -13.62 -0.65
CA ASP A 120 5.38 -14.25 -1.61
C ASP A 120 5.16 -13.64 -3.00
N ILE A 121 6.14 -13.78 -3.89
CA ILE A 121 6.02 -13.38 -5.29
C ILE A 121 5.60 -14.59 -6.11
N HIS A 122 4.46 -14.49 -6.77
CA HIS A 122 3.95 -15.51 -7.68
C HIS A 122 4.03 -15.02 -9.12
N VAL A 123 4.66 -15.79 -9.98
CA VAL A 123 4.66 -15.59 -11.43
C VAL A 123 3.51 -16.41 -12.00
N LEU A 124 2.58 -15.73 -12.67
CA LEU A 124 1.37 -16.33 -13.21
C LEU A 124 1.38 -16.25 -14.74
N ARG A 125 0.81 -17.27 -15.37
CA ARG A 125 0.61 -17.31 -16.82
C ARG A 125 -0.88 -17.48 -17.12
N PRO A 126 -1.44 -16.70 -18.08
CA PRO A 126 -2.80 -16.90 -18.53
C PRO A 126 -3.00 -18.27 -19.19
N THR A 127 -4.15 -18.90 -18.89
CA THR A 127 -4.56 -20.19 -19.46
C THR A 127 -5.78 -20.01 -20.36
N GLY A 128 -5.99 -20.95 -21.28
CA GLY A 128 -7.09 -20.89 -22.24
C GLY A 128 -6.80 -20.03 -23.49
N PRO A 129 -7.79 -19.85 -24.37
CA PRO A 129 -7.64 -19.10 -25.61
C PRO A 129 -7.30 -17.61 -25.36
N ASP A 130 -6.48 -17.02 -26.23
CA ASP A 130 -6.01 -15.62 -26.08
C ASP A 130 -7.13 -14.59 -26.28
N ASP A 131 -8.16 -14.92 -27.04
CA ASP A 131 -9.33 -14.09 -27.33
C ASP A 131 -10.45 -14.21 -26.29
N ALA A 132 -10.35 -15.14 -25.34
CA ALA A 132 -11.36 -15.31 -24.31
C ALA A 132 -11.45 -14.06 -23.41
N PRO A 133 -12.65 -13.52 -23.15
CA PRO A 133 -12.83 -12.33 -22.30
C PRO A 133 -12.46 -12.60 -20.83
N THR A 134 -12.52 -13.85 -20.40
CA THR A 134 -12.09 -14.31 -19.07
C THR A 134 -11.16 -15.50 -19.23
N ARG A 135 -9.99 -15.42 -18.62
CA ARG A 135 -8.96 -16.45 -18.63
C ARG A 135 -8.60 -16.83 -17.19
N GLY A 136 -8.25 -18.09 -16.97
CA GLY A 136 -7.62 -18.51 -15.72
C GLY A 136 -6.16 -18.05 -15.66
N LEU A 137 -5.59 -18.09 -14.46
CA LEU A 137 -4.16 -17.92 -14.21
C LEU A 137 -3.63 -19.16 -13.51
N GLU A 138 -2.49 -19.68 -13.97
CA GLU A 138 -1.77 -20.75 -13.30
C GLU A 138 -0.46 -20.23 -12.71
N ILE A 139 -0.07 -20.75 -11.55
CA ILE A 139 1.20 -20.42 -10.89
C ILE A 139 2.32 -21.16 -11.63
N VAL A 140 3.22 -20.41 -12.26
CA VAL A 140 4.41 -20.95 -12.92
C VAL A 140 5.55 -21.12 -11.91
N SER A 141 5.71 -20.13 -11.01
CA SER A 141 6.72 -20.19 -9.96
C SER A 141 6.32 -19.32 -8.78
N THR A 142 6.84 -19.68 -7.59
CA THR A 142 6.68 -18.92 -6.36
C THR A 142 8.05 -18.71 -5.74
N ARG A 143 8.31 -17.48 -5.28
CA ARG A 143 9.51 -17.11 -4.53
C ARG A 143 9.11 -16.50 -3.21
N ALA A 144 9.61 -17.06 -2.11
CA ALA A 144 9.43 -16.49 -0.79
C ALA A 144 10.03 -15.07 -0.73
N ALA A 145 9.25 -14.14 -0.24
CA ALA A 145 9.65 -12.76 -0.04
C ALA A 145 9.34 -12.36 1.39
N ASP A 146 10.34 -12.45 2.26
CA ASP A 146 10.19 -12.14 3.69
C ASP A 146 10.01 -10.64 3.98
N ASP A 147 10.19 -9.78 2.97
CA ASP A 147 10.24 -8.34 3.15
C ASP A 147 9.18 -7.61 2.32
N PRO A 148 8.29 -6.80 2.95
CA PRO A 148 7.36 -5.92 2.23
C PRO A 148 8.07 -4.83 1.39
N PHE A 149 9.39 -4.69 1.48
CA PHE A 149 10.23 -3.83 0.62
C PHE A 149 10.41 -4.34 -0.81
N THR A 150 9.87 -5.49 -1.14
CA THR A 150 10.09 -6.26 -2.35
C THR A 150 9.51 -5.68 -3.64
N VAL A 151 9.02 -4.45 -3.68
CA VAL A 151 8.78 -3.78 -4.97
C VAL A 151 10.06 -3.74 -5.81
N SER A 152 11.23 -3.59 -5.17
CA SER A 152 12.52 -3.69 -5.83
C SER A 152 12.90 -5.12 -6.25
N GLU A 153 12.57 -6.15 -5.48
CA GLU A 153 12.76 -7.55 -5.89
C GLU A 153 11.76 -7.98 -6.96
N PHE A 154 10.54 -7.52 -6.90
CA PHE A 154 9.53 -7.62 -7.92
C PHE A 154 10.02 -7.10 -9.26
N ALA A 155 10.73 -5.97 -9.25
CA ALA A 155 11.37 -5.42 -10.43
C ALA A 155 12.55 -6.27 -10.92
N GLN A 156 13.27 -6.96 -10.03
CA GLN A 156 14.40 -7.81 -10.41
C GLN A 156 13.97 -9.10 -11.10
N MET A 157 12.86 -9.73 -10.69
CA MET A 157 12.39 -11.00 -11.27
C MET A 157 11.98 -10.88 -12.74
N GLY A 158 11.38 -9.76 -13.14
CA GLY A 158 10.95 -9.55 -14.53
C GLY A 158 12.09 -9.47 -15.56
N SER A 159 13.36 -9.49 -15.13
CA SER A 159 14.53 -9.43 -16.01
C SER A 159 15.20 -10.78 -16.27
N GLN A 160 14.91 -11.81 -15.47
CA GLN A 160 15.49 -13.13 -15.68
C GLN A 160 14.73 -13.81 -16.82
N ARG A 161 15.43 -14.16 -17.92
CA ARG A 161 14.97 -15.15 -18.89
C ARG A 161 14.72 -16.45 -18.12
N PRO A 162 13.70 -17.25 -18.46
CA PRO A 162 13.65 -18.63 -18.05
C PRO A 162 14.81 -19.34 -18.75
N GLU A 163 15.95 -19.42 -18.11
CA GLU A 163 16.97 -20.41 -18.48
C GLU A 163 16.44 -21.77 -18.05
N GLY A 164 16.51 -22.71 -18.99
CA GLY A 164 15.95 -24.03 -18.84
C GLY A 164 16.42 -24.76 -17.59
N ASP A 165 15.58 -25.68 -17.15
CA ASP A 165 15.73 -26.63 -16.06
C ASP A 165 17.17 -26.87 -15.58
N GLY A 166 17.56 -26.14 -14.55
CA GLY A 166 18.84 -26.24 -13.88
C GLY A 166 18.75 -25.71 -12.45
N ASP A 167 18.57 -26.64 -11.53
CA ASP A 167 18.87 -26.56 -10.10
C ASP A 167 18.51 -25.24 -9.34
N LEU A 168 17.26 -25.11 -8.93
CA LEU A 168 16.76 -24.12 -7.98
C LEU A 168 17.01 -24.52 -6.49
N ALA A 169 18.16 -25.10 -6.20
CA ALA A 169 18.57 -25.45 -4.83
C ALA A 169 19.68 -24.53 -4.32
N ALA A 170 19.42 -23.22 -4.26
CA ALA A 170 20.24 -22.31 -3.47
C ALA A 170 19.34 -21.36 -2.69
N THR A 171 18.76 -21.87 -1.61
CA THR A 171 18.20 -21.06 -0.53
C THR A 171 19.30 -20.17 0.04
N ARG A 172 19.49 -18.98 -0.51
CA ARG A 172 20.19 -17.92 0.19
C ARG A 172 19.23 -17.37 1.25
N SER A 173 19.49 -17.73 2.49
CA SER A 173 18.99 -17.06 3.68
C SER A 173 19.23 -15.56 3.53
N VAL A 174 18.15 -14.80 3.24
CA VAL A 174 18.19 -13.34 3.26
C VAL A 174 18.09 -12.96 4.74
N THR A 175 19.23 -12.72 5.37
CA THR A 175 19.27 -12.05 6.67
C THR A 175 18.55 -10.72 6.57
N PRO A 176 17.62 -10.39 7.50
CA PRO A 176 17.00 -9.07 7.57
C PRO A 176 18.10 -8.02 7.70
N ARG A 177 18.25 -7.20 6.66
CA ARG A 177 19.24 -6.12 6.70
C ARG A 177 18.77 -5.08 7.72
N THR A 178 19.56 -4.84 8.74
CA THR A 178 19.52 -3.63 9.56
C THR A 178 19.35 -2.41 8.65
N PRO A 179 18.52 -1.39 9.03
CA PRO A 179 18.40 -0.18 8.26
C PRO A 179 19.79 0.41 8.09
N SER A 180 20.31 0.37 6.88
CA SER A 180 21.59 1.01 6.60
C SER A 180 21.41 2.51 6.79
N SER A 181 22.28 3.15 7.54
CA SER A 181 22.42 4.60 7.61
C SER A 181 22.86 5.22 6.28
N GLY A 182 22.85 4.44 5.21
CA GLY A 182 23.23 4.81 3.86
C GLY A 182 22.05 5.30 3.01
N PRO A 183 22.37 5.82 1.81
CA PRO A 183 21.36 6.31 0.87
C PRO A 183 20.38 5.20 0.46
N ALA A 184 19.10 5.56 0.26
CA ALA A 184 18.08 4.63 -0.20
C ALA A 184 18.41 4.13 -1.60
N ARG A 185 18.32 2.83 -1.82
CA ARG A 185 18.51 2.21 -3.13
C ARG A 185 17.18 1.62 -3.61
N GLN A 186 16.82 1.95 -4.83
CA GLN A 186 15.65 1.41 -5.52
C GLN A 186 16.11 0.65 -6.74
N TYR A 187 15.52 -0.51 -6.97
CA TYR A 187 15.74 -1.30 -8.17
C TYR A 187 14.53 -1.13 -9.08
N ILE A 188 14.77 -0.63 -10.28
CA ILE A 188 13.74 -0.37 -11.26
C ILE A 188 13.99 -1.31 -12.42
N ASN A 189 12.96 -1.98 -12.87
CA ASN A 189 13.01 -2.74 -14.09
C ASN A 189 12.29 -1.95 -15.19
N SER A 190 13.00 -1.02 -15.82
CA SER A 190 12.47 -0.26 -16.93
C SER A 190 12.20 -1.18 -18.12
N ARG A 191 11.03 -1.00 -18.74
CA ARG A 191 10.66 -1.74 -19.96
C ARG A 191 11.57 -1.44 -21.12
N VAL A 192 12.16 -0.25 -21.13
CA VAL A 192 12.98 0.26 -22.24
C VAL A 192 14.48 0.10 -21.98
N ARG A 193 14.91 0.30 -20.72
CA ARG A 193 16.34 0.36 -20.34
C ARG A 193 16.83 -0.82 -19.50
N GLY A 194 15.97 -1.80 -19.22
CA GLY A 194 16.33 -2.95 -18.39
C GLY A 194 16.47 -2.59 -16.91
N GLN A 195 17.38 -3.27 -16.20
CA GLN A 195 17.57 -3.04 -14.76
C GLN A 195 18.34 -1.73 -14.48
N ILE A 196 17.75 -0.90 -13.64
CA ILE A 196 18.31 0.36 -13.18
C ILE A 196 18.37 0.35 -11.66
N VAL A 197 19.45 0.84 -11.09
CA VAL A 197 19.58 1.12 -9.67
C VAL A 197 19.51 2.63 -9.48
N ALA A 198 18.53 3.10 -8.73
CA ALA A 198 18.43 4.48 -8.31
C ALA A 198 18.92 4.61 -6.86
N THR A 199 19.86 5.51 -6.62
CA THR A 199 20.35 5.87 -5.30
C THR A 199 19.83 7.26 -4.94
N VAL A 200 19.01 7.33 -3.88
CA VAL A 200 18.40 8.59 -3.42
C VAL A 200 19.23 9.16 -2.27
N ASN A 201 19.79 10.34 -2.48
CA ASN A 201 20.54 11.09 -1.48
C ASN A 201 19.72 12.31 -1.05
N LEU A 202 19.23 12.32 0.18
CA LEU A 202 18.46 13.42 0.74
C LEU A 202 19.36 14.61 1.08
N GLU A 203 18.90 15.82 0.78
CA GLU A 203 19.57 17.05 1.21
C GLU A 203 19.31 17.34 2.70
N LYS A 204 20.23 18.05 3.33
CA LYS A 204 20.06 18.55 4.70
C LYS A 204 18.81 19.45 4.76
N GLY A 205 17.94 19.20 5.74
CA GLY A 205 16.65 19.91 5.84
C GLY A 205 15.47 19.18 5.18
N GLY A 206 15.73 18.26 4.27
CA GLY A 206 14.75 17.32 3.74
C GLY A 206 13.76 17.88 2.70
N ALA A 207 13.97 19.08 2.18
CA ALA A 207 13.16 19.64 1.09
C ALA A 207 13.70 19.27 -0.31
N GLY A 208 14.86 18.66 -0.39
CA GLY A 208 15.47 18.24 -1.64
C GLY A 208 16.12 16.87 -1.58
N ALA A 209 16.33 16.28 -2.75
CA ALA A 209 17.09 15.06 -2.94
C ALA A 209 17.78 15.03 -4.30
N GLN A 210 18.93 14.36 -4.35
CA GLN A 210 19.60 13.98 -5.58
C GLN A 210 19.38 12.49 -5.84
N ILE A 211 18.95 12.12 -7.04
CA ILE A 211 18.80 10.74 -7.48
C ILE A 211 19.92 10.44 -8.48
N VAL A 212 20.72 9.43 -8.18
CA VAL A 212 21.78 8.91 -9.06
C VAL A 212 21.29 7.61 -9.66
N LEU A 213 21.23 7.55 -10.99
CA LEU A 213 20.77 6.38 -11.73
C LEU A 213 21.96 5.64 -12.34
N GLN A 214 21.93 4.30 -12.26
CA GLN A 214 22.93 3.41 -12.83
C GLN A 214 22.24 2.25 -13.54
N THR A 215 22.62 1.92 -14.75
CA THR A 215 22.21 0.70 -15.42
C THR A 215 23.09 -0.46 -14.94
N ARG A 216 22.50 -1.64 -14.70
CA ARG A 216 23.27 -2.81 -14.25
C ARG A 216 24.12 -3.40 -15.38
N ASP A 217 23.59 -3.40 -16.60
CA ASP A 217 24.11 -4.19 -17.71
C ASP A 217 24.77 -3.36 -18.83
N GLN A 218 24.78 -2.03 -18.73
CA GLN A 218 25.35 -1.16 -19.75
C GLN A 218 26.21 -0.07 -19.11
N ALA A 219 27.38 0.16 -19.68
CA ALA A 219 28.31 1.23 -19.29
C ALA A 219 27.82 2.65 -19.67
N GLY A 220 26.52 2.88 -19.67
CA GLY A 220 25.92 4.18 -19.95
C GLY A 220 25.68 4.98 -18.68
N THR A 221 26.21 6.20 -18.64
CA THR A 221 25.93 7.14 -17.53
C THR A 221 24.54 7.72 -17.73
N LEU A 222 23.60 7.34 -16.86
CA LEU A 222 22.31 8.00 -16.76
C LEU A 222 22.47 9.36 -16.04
N PRO A 223 21.61 10.33 -16.32
CA PRO A 223 21.74 11.66 -15.71
C PRO A 223 21.45 11.59 -14.20
N LYS A 224 22.05 12.56 -13.47
CA LYS A 224 21.67 12.82 -12.09
C LYS A 224 20.43 13.71 -12.07
N LEU A 225 19.43 13.35 -11.24
CA LEU A 225 18.21 14.11 -11.10
C LEU A 225 18.23 14.91 -9.81
N GLN A 226 17.67 16.13 -9.86
CA GLN A 226 17.49 16.97 -8.68
C GLN A 226 16.01 17.20 -8.45
N VAL A 227 15.50 16.75 -7.29
CA VAL A 227 14.11 16.96 -6.86
C VAL A 227 14.11 17.95 -5.70
N LYS A 228 13.33 19.02 -5.80
CA LYS A 228 13.13 20.00 -4.71
C LYS A 228 11.67 20.34 -4.61
N VAL A 229 11.14 20.36 -3.38
CA VAL A 229 9.77 20.77 -3.06
C VAL A 229 9.78 21.97 -2.13
N ARG A 230 8.60 22.61 -1.94
CA ARG A 230 8.48 23.77 -1.08
C ARG A 230 8.70 23.45 0.40
N ASP A 231 8.09 22.36 0.89
CA ASP A 231 8.10 22.03 2.30
C ASP A 231 9.09 20.91 2.61
N ARG A 232 8.63 19.68 2.73
CA ARG A 232 9.47 18.52 3.03
C ARG A 232 9.14 17.37 2.09
N LEU A 233 10.17 16.79 1.48
CA LEU A 233 10.02 15.60 0.67
C LEU A 233 9.53 14.43 1.52
N GLY A 234 8.47 13.79 1.07
CA GLY A 234 8.06 12.46 1.50
C GLY A 234 8.77 11.38 0.68
N ALA A 235 8.01 10.37 0.25
CA ALA A 235 8.51 9.30 -0.59
C ALA A 235 9.04 9.82 -1.93
N LEU A 236 10.14 9.20 -2.41
CA LEU A 236 10.65 9.36 -3.77
C LEU A 236 10.81 7.97 -4.39
N GLU A 237 10.25 7.79 -5.58
CA GLU A 237 10.33 6.53 -6.31
C GLU A 237 10.47 6.79 -7.81
N VAL A 238 11.50 6.23 -8.46
CA VAL A 238 11.61 6.25 -9.92
C VAL A 238 10.64 5.21 -10.47
N LEU A 239 9.66 5.67 -11.25
CA LEU A 239 8.61 4.80 -11.78
C LEU A 239 8.99 4.15 -13.10
N GLU A 240 9.51 4.94 -14.05
CA GLU A 240 9.83 4.45 -15.39
C GLU A 240 10.83 5.37 -16.10
N ILE A 241 11.50 4.84 -17.12
CA ILE A 241 12.15 5.57 -18.20
C ILE A 241 11.45 5.20 -19.50
N ASP A 242 10.80 6.16 -20.14
CA ASP A 242 10.01 5.92 -21.34
C ASP A 242 10.86 5.68 -22.60
N ARG A 243 10.19 5.41 -23.73
CA ARG A 243 10.85 5.16 -25.03
C ARG A 243 11.64 6.35 -25.54
N GLN A 244 11.29 7.58 -25.14
CA GLN A 244 12.02 8.80 -25.45
C GLN A 244 13.21 9.03 -24.49
N GLY A 245 13.39 8.18 -23.49
CA GLY A 245 14.43 8.30 -22.48
C GLY A 245 14.13 9.33 -21.40
N ARG A 246 12.90 9.84 -21.31
CA ARG A 246 12.47 10.73 -20.23
C ARG A 246 12.25 9.91 -18.95
N ILE A 247 12.59 10.49 -17.81
CA ILE A 247 12.59 9.81 -16.52
C ILE A 247 11.43 10.33 -15.67
N PHE A 248 10.64 9.42 -15.11
CA PHE A 248 9.46 9.71 -14.31
C PHE A 248 9.71 9.33 -12.86
N VAL A 249 9.53 10.30 -11.97
CA VAL A 249 9.77 10.14 -10.52
C VAL A 249 8.52 10.52 -9.74
N LEU A 250 7.94 9.57 -9.01
CA LEU A 250 6.93 9.84 -7.99
C LEU A 250 7.60 10.56 -6.82
N GLY A 251 7.00 11.65 -6.37
CA GLY A 251 7.45 12.40 -5.21
C GLY A 251 6.28 12.92 -4.39
N GLU A 252 6.55 13.23 -3.12
CA GLU A 252 5.58 13.79 -2.20
C GLU A 252 6.10 15.10 -1.61
N ASN A 253 5.21 16.07 -1.42
CA ASN A 253 5.43 17.23 -0.59
C ASN A 253 4.56 17.09 0.68
N VAL A 254 5.20 16.95 1.83
CA VAL A 254 4.52 16.72 3.12
C VAL A 254 4.83 17.88 4.06
N PRO A 255 3.90 18.85 4.20
CA PRO A 255 4.06 19.98 5.08
C PRO A 255 4.29 19.56 6.55
N VAL A 256 5.04 20.37 7.28
CA VAL A 256 5.25 20.19 8.74
C VAL A 256 4.12 20.79 9.57
N SER A 257 3.26 21.60 8.98
CA SER A 257 2.14 22.29 9.61
C SER A 257 0.84 21.93 8.92
N GLY A 258 -0.01 21.13 9.51
CA GLY A 258 -1.45 20.92 9.25
C GLY A 258 -2.06 21.03 7.83
N GLU A 259 -1.31 21.52 6.85
CA GLU A 259 -1.72 21.57 5.45
C GLU A 259 -1.80 20.17 4.84
N LEU A 260 -2.68 20.00 3.85
CA LEU A 260 -2.80 18.72 3.16
C LEU A 260 -1.52 18.39 2.39
N PRO A 261 -1.00 17.17 2.53
CA PRO A 261 0.11 16.71 1.74
C PRO A 261 -0.31 16.55 0.27
N SER A 262 0.66 16.65 -0.62
CA SER A 262 0.45 16.47 -2.05
C SER A 262 1.45 15.49 -2.63
N ALA A 263 1.10 14.86 -3.75
CA ALA A 263 1.99 14.00 -4.52
C ALA A 263 1.98 14.39 -5.99
N PHE A 264 3.07 14.07 -6.66
CA PHE A 264 3.30 14.39 -8.06
C PHE A 264 4.12 13.30 -8.74
N VAL A 265 4.04 13.24 -10.07
CA VAL A 265 5.05 12.57 -10.87
C VAL A 265 5.85 13.64 -11.59
N ALA A 266 7.14 13.77 -11.29
CA ALA A 266 8.04 14.67 -11.97
C ALA A 266 8.57 14.00 -13.23
N ARG A 267 8.59 14.75 -14.35
CA ARG A 267 9.20 14.31 -15.61
C ARG A 267 10.50 15.04 -15.85
N PHE A 268 11.54 14.28 -16.09
CA PHE A 268 12.87 14.78 -16.43
C PHE A 268 13.22 14.42 -17.86
N SER A 269 13.96 15.29 -18.52
CA SER A 269 14.51 15.03 -19.85
C SER A 269 15.58 13.93 -19.82
N THR A 270 16.05 13.52 -20.98
CA THR A 270 17.18 12.59 -21.16
C THR A 270 18.48 13.11 -20.53
N THR A 271 18.61 14.41 -20.32
CA THR A 271 19.78 15.06 -19.69
C THR A 271 19.60 15.28 -18.18
N GLY A 272 18.44 14.89 -17.61
CA GLY A 272 18.13 15.07 -16.18
C GLY A 272 17.56 16.44 -15.82
N ALA A 273 17.21 17.28 -16.80
CA ALA A 273 16.54 18.54 -16.54
C ALA A 273 15.07 18.32 -16.21
N LEU A 274 14.57 18.93 -15.13
CA LEU A 274 13.15 18.92 -14.77
C LEU A 274 12.34 19.67 -15.83
N GLU A 275 11.39 18.98 -16.48
CA GLU A 275 10.51 19.55 -17.51
C GLU A 275 9.17 20.00 -16.94
N GLY A 276 8.65 19.27 -15.95
CA GLY A 276 7.35 19.55 -15.35
C GLY A 276 6.85 18.42 -14.49
N VAL A 277 5.57 18.49 -14.12
CA VAL A 277 4.94 17.54 -13.21
C VAL A 277 3.53 17.14 -13.66
N TYR A 278 3.09 16.03 -13.13
CA TYR A 278 1.72 15.54 -13.12
C TYR A 278 1.22 15.61 -11.68
N ASP A 279 0.26 16.50 -11.40
CA ASP A 279 -0.29 16.71 -10.06
C ASP A 279 -1.29 15.58 -9.73
N LEU A 280 -1.01 14.75 -8.72
CA LEU A 280 -1.83 13.59 -8.39
C LEU A 280 -2.98 13.95 -7.43
N PRO A 281 -4.24 13.57 -7.73
CA PRO A 281 -5.40 13.90 -6.91
C PRO A 281 -5.58 12.94 -5.72
N LEU A 282 -4.57 12.81 -4.85
CA LEU A 282 -4.57 11.86 -3.72
C LEU A 282 -5.77 12.00 -2.80
N SER A 283 -6.14 13.24 -2.47
CA SER A 283 -7.23 13.55 -1.53
C SER A 283 -8.62 13.16 -2.04
N GLN A 284 -8.73 12.81 -3.32
CA GLN A 284 -9.98 12.35 -3.93
C GLN A 284 -10.18 10.83 -3.85
N SER A 285 -9.20 10.06 -3.36
CA SER A 285 -9.31 8.62 -3.18
C SER A 285 -9.70 8.26 -1.75
N VAL A 286 -10.65 7.33 -1.59
CA VAL A 286 -11.13 6.88 -0.26
C VAL A 286 -10.37 5.68 0.28
N ALA A 287 -9.91 4.76 -0.59
CA ALA A 287 -9.15 3.58 -0.17
C ALA A 287 -7.65 3.85 -0.16
N LEU A 288 -6.95 3.30 0.81
CA LEU A 288 -5.50 3.20 0.80
C LEU A 288 -5.11 2.04 -0.12
N THR A 289 -4.34 2.33 -1.15
CA THR A 289 -3.92 1.37 -2.17
C THR A 289 -2.41 1.32 -2.24
N ARG A 290 -1.87 0.14 -2.53
CA ARG A 290 -0.41 -0.05 -2.54
C ARG A 290 0.24 0.62 -3.74
N ARG A 291 -0.33 0.46 -4.93
CA ARG A 291 0.16 1.10 -6.17
C ARG A 291 -0.98 1.86 -6.84
N PHE A 292 -1.02 3.16 -6.64
CA PHE A 292 -2.10 4.03 -7.13
C PHE A 292 -1.75 4.79 -8.41
N VAL A 293 -0.48 4.75 -8.84
CA VAL A 293 0.02 5.46 -10.03
C VAL A 293 0.96 4.57 -10.81
N THR A 294 0.92 4.71 -12.12
CA THR A 294 1.83 4.02 -13.04
C THR A 294 2.12 4.89 -14.26
N VAL A 295 3.21 4.59 -14.97
CA VAL A 295 3.64 5.30 -16.18
C VAL A 295 3.75 4.30 -17.31
N SER A 296 3.19 4.60 -18.49
CA SER A 296 3.32 3.77 -19.68
C SER A 296 4.72 3.91 -20.30
N GLU A 297 5.09 3.00 -21.17
CA GLU A 297 6.33 3.08 -21.96
C GLU A 297 6.38 4.30 -22.92
N ASN A 298 5.22 4.91 -23.18
CA ASN A 298 5.09 6.12 -23.98
C ASN A 298 5.08 7.41 -23.14
N GLY A 299 5.13 7.28 -21.79
CA GLY A 299 5.18 8.39 -20.84
C GLY A 299 3.81 8.93 -20.43
N ASP A 300 2.71 8.18 -20.69
CA ASP A 300 1.41 8.51 -20.13
C ASP A 300 1.37 8.15 -18.64
N VAL A 301 0.83 9.04 -17.83
CA VAL A 301 0.71 8.84 -16.38
C VAL A 301 -0.74 8.51 -16.06
N TYR A 302 -0.97 7.35 -15.46
CA TYR A 302 -2.28 6.87 -15.04
C TYR A 302 -2.38 6.81 -13.52
N PHE A 303 -3.48 7.33 -13.00
CA PHE A 303 -3.79 7.34 -11.58
C PHE A 303 -5.08 6.56 -11.31
N MET A 304 -5.06 5.70 -10.31
CA MET A 304 -6.24 4.97 -9.84
C MET A 304 -6.91 5.72 -8.70
N ARG A 305 -8.08 6.29 -8.96
CA ARG A 305 -8.90 6.97 -7.97
C ARG A 305 -10.01 6.03 -7.48
N THR A 306 -9.97 5.67 -6.21
CA THR A 306 -11.02 4.88 -5.57
C THR A 306 -12.06 5.81 -4.97
N LEU A 307 -13.32 5.65 -5.36
CA LEU A 307 -14.49 6.34 -4.82
C LEU A 307 -15.31 5.36 -3.97
N THR A 308 -16.38 5.81 -3.33
CA THR A 308 -17.21 4.96 -2.47
C THR A 308 -17.85 3.79 -3.23
N ALA A 309 -18.31 4.01 -4.48
CA ALA A 309 -19.02 3.01 -5.27
C ALA A 309 -18.40 2.75 -6.65
N SER A 310 -17.22 3.28 -6.93
CA SER A 310 -16.56 3.12 -8.22
C SER A 310 -15.06 3.34 -8.13
N VAL A 311 -14.36 2.94 -9.19
CA VAL A 311 -12.94 3.22 -9.39
C VAL A 311 -12.76 3.86 -10.75
N ASP A 312 -12.07 5.00 -10.78
CA ASP A 312 -11.69 5.68 -12.00
C ASP A 312 -10.21 5.44 -12.31
N VAL A 313 -9.92 5.16 -13.55
CA VAL A 313 -8.57 5.27 -14.10
C VAL A 313 -8.49 6.61 -14.82
N ILE A 314 -7.62 7.46 -14.34
CA ILE A 314 -7.47 8.85 -14.76
C ILE A 314 -6.14 9.00 -15.48
N GLY A 315 -6.17 9.54 -16.69
CA GLY A 315 -4.99 10.08 -17.35
C GLY A 315 -4.67 11.45 -16.74
N ILE A 316 -3.48 11.58 -16.20
CA ILE A 316 -3.05 12.82 -15.55
C ILE A 316 -2.41 13.76 -16.56
N GLY A 317 -2.87 15.00 -16.57
CA GLY A 317 -2.36 16.04 -17.44
C GLY A 317 -0.97 16.52 -17.03
N PHE A 318 -0.10 16.74 -18.04
CA PHE A 318 1.26 17.27 -17.82
C PHE A 318 1.22 18.78 -17.63
N ARG A 319 1.89 19.27 -16.59
CA ARG A 319 2.08 20.69 -16.31
C ARG A 319 3.56 21.06 -16.38
N PRO A 320 3.98 21.86 -17.38
CA PRO A 320 5.36 22.32 -17.48
C PRO A 320 5.72 23.23 -16.30
N LEU A 321 6.94 23.13 -15.82
CA LEU A 321 7.47 23.97 -14.74
C LEU A 321 8.57 24.89 -15.29
N ARG A 322 8.54 26.15 -14.85
CA ARG A 322 9.62 27.12 -15.07
C ARG A 322 10.59 27.18 -13.88
N SER A 323 10.10 26.79 -12.70
CA SER A 323 10.86 26.75 -11.45
C SER A 323 11.55 25.40 -11.27
N LYS A 324 12.72 25.39 -10.61
CA LYS A 324 13.37 24.16 -10.15
C LYS A 324 12.75 23.61 -8.85
N ILE A 325 11.90 24.40 -8.19
CA ILE A 325 11.14 23.97 -7.02
C ILE A 325 9.77 23.50 -7.50
N ILE A 326 9.41 22.29 -7.13
CA ILE A 326 8.14 21.67 -7.48
C ILE A 326 7.08 22.18 -6.51
N GLU A 327 6.16 22.97 -7.02
CA GLU A 327 4.93 23.37 -6.35
C GLU A 327 3.79 22.52 -6.90
N VAL A 328 3.17 21.74 -6.05
CA VAL A 328 2.07 20.84 -6.40
C VAL A 328 0.74 21.57 -6.20
N ARG A 329 -0.16 21.47 -7.16
CA ARG A 329 -1.53 21.97 -7.00
C ARG A 329 -2.30 21.00 -6.10
N THR A 330 -2.69 21.46 -4.91
CA THR A 330 -3.55 20.68 -4.02
C THR A 330 -4.99 20.74 -4.54
N GLN A 331 -5.64 19.59 -4.56
CA GLN A 331 -7.06 19.50 -4.85
C GLN A 331 -7.85 19.36 -3.54
N PRO A 332 -9.07 19.91 -3.44
CA PRO A 332 -9.86 19.82 -2.22
C PRO A 332 -10.11 18.36 -1.83
N ALA A 333 -10.04 18.10 -0.53
CA ALA A 333 -10.31 16.78 0.02
C ALA A 333 -11.77 16.38 -0.22
N PHE A 334 -12.01 15.10 -0.45
CA PHE A 334 -13.36 14.54 -0.41
C PHE A 334 -13.83 14.54 1.06
N ASP A 335 -14.86 15.34 1.38
CA ASP A 335 -15.39 15.46 2.73
C ASP A 335 -16.30 14.26 3.06
N GLY A 336 -15.67 13.17 3.52
CA GLY A 336 -16.34 12.00 4.09
C GLY A 336 -16.20 11.90 5.61
N GLY A 337 -15.94 13.04 6.27
CA GLY A 337 -15.53 13.08 7.66
C GLY A 337 -16.57 12.61 8.67
N VAL A 338 -16.38 11.41 9.23
CA VAL A 338 -17.08 10.96 10.44
C VAL A 338 -16.50 11.71 11.64
N LYS A 339 -17.34 12.46 12.37
CA LYS A 339 -16.91 13.19 13.59
C LYS A 339 -16.58 12.19 14.71
N PRO A 340 -15.42 12.32 15.41
CA PRO A 340 -15.06 11.45 16.52
C PRO A 340 -16.07 11.52 17.66
N ARG A 341 -16.48 10.37 18.21
CA ARG A 341 -17.24 10.31 19.46
C ARG A 341 -16.30 10.48 20.66
N LYS A 342 -16.66 11.31 21.63
CA LYS A 342 -15.93 11.41 22.89
C LYS A 342 -16.18 10.14 23.71
N GLY A 343 -15.18 9.25 23.78
CA GLY A 343 -15.19 8.13 24.71
C GLY A 343 -15.03 8.63 26.15
N LYS A 344 -15.87 8.14 27.06
CA LYS A 344 -15.71 8.35 28.51
C LYS A 344 -15.19 7.05 29.12
N GLY A 345 -13.96 7.05 29.61
CA GLY A 345 -13.43 5.97 30.44
C GLY A 345 -12.12 6.40 31.11
N PRO A 346 -11.90 6.07 32.39
CA PRO A 346 -10.64 6.37 33.05
C PRO A 346 -9.54 5.50 32.43
N ILE A 347 -8.44 6.15 32.05
CA ILE A 347 -7.20 5.45 31.73
C ILE A 347 -6.67 4.96 33.08
N ALA A 348 -6.68 3.64 33.29
CA ALA A 348 -5.98 3.08 34.46
C ALA A 348 -4.52 3.51 34.40
N ALA A 349 -3.98 3.96 35.54
CA ALA A 349 -2.57 4.32 35.66
C ALA A 349 -1.72 3.09 35.33
N VAL A 350 -1.18 3.05 34.13
CA VAL A 350 -0.33 1.95 33.65
C VAL A 350 1.12 2.35 33.95
N VAL A 351 1.92 1.40 34.36
CA VAL A 351 3.39 1.49 34.34
C VAL A 351 3.80 2.08 32.99
N PRO A 352 4.71 3.08 32.95
CA PRO A 352 5.08 3.74 31.70
C PRO A 352 5.45 2.70 30.63
N LEU A 353 4.70 2.66 29.55
CA LEU A 353 4.89 1.72 28.48
C LEU A 353 6.03 2.21 27.60
N THR A 354 7.11 1.44 27.47
CA THR A 354 8.22 1.81 26.60
C THR A 354 7.84 1.61 25.12
N ARG A 355 8.37 2.47 24.25
CA ARG A 355 8.17 2.36 22.81
C ARG A 355 8.70 1.05 22.26
N GLN A 356 9.86 0.62 22.77
CA GLN A 356 10.45 -0.67 22.38
C GLN A 356 9.49 -1.82 22.66
N ARG A 357 8.87 -1.86 23.84
CA ARG A 357 7.90 -2.92 24.19
C ARG A 357 6.68 -2.92 23.27
N VAL A 358 6.18 -1.75 22.86
CA VAL A 358 5.06 -1.64 21.90
C VAL A 358 5.43 -2.25 20.57
N VAL A 359 6.59 -1.87 20.05
CA VAL A 359 7.10 -2.35 18.75
C VAL A 359 7.40 -3.85 18.80
N ASP A 360 8.06 -4.33 19.85
CA ASP A 360 8.35 -5.76 20.03
C ASP A 360 7.06 -6.59 20.11
N THR A 361 6.04 -6.08 20.81
CA THR A 361 4.73 -6.71 20.86
C THR A 361 4.10 -6.76 19.48
N ALA A 362 4.16 -5.68 18.70
CA ALA A 362 3.62 -5.64 17.35
C ALA A 362 4.31 -6.64 16.41
N PHE A 363 5.64 -6.71 16.45
CA PHE A 363 6.40 -7.72 15.71
C PHE A 363 6.09 -9.15 16.17
N ALA A 364 5.80 -9.36 17.46
CA ALA A 364 5.39 -10.68 17.94
C ALA A 364 4.03 -11.12 17.41
N PHE A 365 3.07 -10.19 17.22
CA PHE A 365 1.79 -10.47 16.55
C PHE A 365 1.98 -10.79 15.07
N GLU A 366 2.83 -10.04 14.37
CA GLU A 366 3.11 -10.21 12.95
C GLU A 366 3.95 -11.46 12.68
N GLY A 367 4.96 -11.71 13.52
CA GLY A 367 5.96 -12.76 13.32
C GLY A 367 5.58 -14.15 13.83
N ILE A 368 4.48 -14.29 14.58
CA ILE A 368 4.10 -15.59 15.13
C ILE A 368 3.87 -16.63 14.03
N ARG A 369 4.51 -17.79 14.18
CA ARG A 369 4.30 -18.95 13.29
C ARG A 369 3.43 -19.98 14.00
N TRP A 370 2.50 -20.58 13.27
CA TRP A 370 1.60 -21.59 13.80
C TRP A 370 1.05 -22.50 12.71
N ASN A 371 0.74 -23.76 13.07
CA ASN A 371 0.19 -24.71 12.12
C ASN A 371 -1.34 -24.59 12.06
N VAL A 372 -1.86 -24.56 10.84
CA VAL A 372 -3.32 -24.50 10.61
C VAL A 372 -3.94 -25.87 10.84
N THR A 373 -4.50 -26.06 12.03
CA THR A 373 -5.23 -27.27 12.39
C THR A 373 -6.62 -27.31 11.74
N PRO A 374 -7.26 -28.49 11.59
CA PRO A 374 -8.62 -28.57 11.06
C PRO A 374 -9.63 -27.70 11.82
N SER A 375 -9.51 -27.62 13.15
CA SER A 375 -10.36 -26.77 13.99
C SER A 375 -10.12 -25.26 13.75
N ALA A 376 -8.85 -24.84 13.64
CA ALA A 376 -8.50 -23.45 13.35
C ALA A 376 -8.87 -23.06 11.92
N TYR A 377 -8.77 -23.98 10.97
CA TYR A 377 -9.16 -23.76 9.58
C TYR A 377 -10.66 -23.53 9.44
N GLY A 378 -11.45 -24.23 10.26
CA GLY A 378 -12.90 -24.10 10.28
C GLY A 378 -13.60 -24.71 9.05
N ARG A 379 -14.88 -24.38 8.89
CA ARG A 379 -15.70 -24.80 7.75
C ARG A 379 -15.35 -23.98 6.49
N ASP A 380 -15.79 -24.45 5.34
CA ASP A 380 -15.65 -23.73 4.09
C ASP A 380 -16.21 -22.30 4.22
N PRO A 381 -15.49 -21.31 3.66
CA PRO A 381 -15.85 -19.92 3.85
C PRO A 381 -17.18 -19.63 3.18
N ASP A 382 -17.99 -18.85 3.84
CA ASP A 382 -19.08 -18.16 3.20
C ASP A 382 -18.51 -17.09 2.26
N THR A 383 -18.62 -17.31 0.98
CA THR A 383 -18.04 -16.43 -0.05
C THR A 383 -18.70 -15.05 -0.10
N ALA A 384 -19.93 -14.92 0.41
CA ALA A 384 -20.72 -13.73 0.21
C ALA A 384 -20.75 -12.77 1.40
N CYS A 385 -20.33 -13.19 2.62
CA CYS A 385 -20.48 -12.40 3.85
C CYS A 385 -21.89 -11.80 4.04
N THR A 386 -22.91 -12.48 3.54
CA THR A 386 -24.30 -12.03 3.61
C THR A 386 -25.01 -12.66 4.81
N GLY A 387 -25.69 -11.85 5.62
CA GLY A 387 -26.49 -12.29 6.76
C GLY A 387 -25.77 -12.24 8.10
N PHE A 388 -26.55 -12.49 9.18
CA PHE A 388 -26.05 -12.52 10.56
C PHE A 388 -25.26 -13.80 10.83
N ASN A 389 -24.25 -13.71 11.69
CA ASN A 389 -23.43 -14.83 12.18
C ASN A 389 -22.59 -15.57 11.12
N ARG A 390 -22.37 -14.97 9.97
CA ARG A 390 -21.54 -15.56 8.94
C ARG A 390 -20.06 -15.38 9.25
N VAL A 391 -19.28 -16.43 9.02
CA VAL A 391 -17.83 -16.45 9.21
C VAL A 391 -17.18 -16.69 7.87
N ARG A 392 -16.32 -15.74 7.47
CA ARG A 392 -15.45 -15.92 6.32
C ARG A 392 -14.02 -16.07 6.81
N ARG A 393 -13.40 -17.16 6.42
CA ARG A 393 -11.98 -17.42 6.70
C ARG A 393 -11.11 -16.28 6.14
N PRO A 394 -10.12 -15.79 6.91
CA PRO A 394 -9.10 -14.90 6.37
C PRO A 394 -8.40 -15.52 5.16
N GLY A 395 -8.17 -14.73 4.11
CA GLY A 395 -7.69 -15.21 2.83
C GLY A 395 -6.33 -15.91 2.90
N TYR A 396 -5.41 -15.43 3.74
CA TYR A 396 -4.09 -16.06 3.90
C TYR A 396 -4.12 -17.51 4.42
N LEU A 397 -5.28 -17.98 4.92
CA LEU A 397 -5.48 -19.37 5.38
C LEU A 397 -6.03 -20.29 4.29
N ASN A 398 -6.49 -19.74 3.16
CA ASN A 398 -7.05 -20.55 2.09
C ASN A 398 -5.98 -21.50 1.54
N GLY A 399 -6.33 -22.79 1.40
CA GLY A 399 -5.39 -23.85 0.95
C GLY A 399 -4.26 -24.20 1.94
N LYS A 400 -4.26 -23.64 3.16
CA LYS A 400 -3.16 -23.81 4.13
C LYS A 400 -3.42 -24.85 5.23
N LEU A 401 -4.48 -25.65 5.10
CA LEU A 401 -4.75 -26.73 6.08
C LEU A 401 -3.53 -27.64 6.26
N GLY A 402 -3.10 -27.82 7.51
CA GLY A 402 -1.92 -28.62 7.86
C GLY A 402 -0.57 -27.94 7.61
N GLN A 403 -0.55 -26.73 7.08
CA GLN A 403 0.66 -25.96 6.82
C GLN A 403 0.96 -24.95 7.92
N GLU A 404 2.23 -24.56 8.03
CA GLU A 404 2.64 -23.44 8.87
C GLU A 404 2.31 -22.11 8.16
N VAL A 405 1.75 -21.17 8.92
CA VAL A 405 1.48 -19.80 8.47
C VAL A 405 2.07 -18.80 9.46
N ARG A 406 2.21 -17.53 9.01
CA ARG A 406 2.75 -16.42 9.80
C ARG A 406 1.68 -15.37 10.03
N GLY A 407 1.67 -14.77 11.22
CA GLY A 407 0.80 -13.68 11.63
C GLY A 407 -0.48 -14.14 12.34
N ILE A 408 -0.97 -13.29 13.22
CA ILE A 408 -2.25 -13.49 13.90
C ILE A 408 -3.39 -13.23 12.90
N PRO A 409 -4.43 -14.11 12.86
CA PRO A 409 -5.57 -13.90 11.97
C PRO A 409 -6.37 -12.65 12.32
N TYR A 410 -6.81 -11.94 11.28
CA TYR A 410 -7.78 -10.87 11.41
C TYR A 410 -9.13 -11.44 11.86
N CYS A 411 -9.74 -10.81 12.85
CA CYS A 411 -11.08 -11.14 13.30
C CYS A 411 -11.82 -9.87 13.68
N TRP A 412 -12.82 -9.47 12.88
CA TRP A 412 -13.56 -8.25 13.10
C TRP A 412 -14.32 -8.26 14.43
N GLY A 413 -13.99 -7.31 15.33
CA GLY A 413 -14.54 -7.19 16.67
C GLY A 413 -13.93 -8.13 17.71
N CYS A 414 -12.97 -8.99 17.32
CA CYS A 414 -12.24 -9.82 18.26
C CYS A 414 -11.10 -9.02 18.93
N HIS A 415 -10.81 -9.37 20.18
CA HIS A 415 -9.69 -8.79 20.92
C HIS A 415 -9.05 -9.81 21.86
N GLY A 416 -7.81 -9.57 22.22
CA GLY A 416 -7.05 -10.39 23.16
C GLY A 416 -5.56 -10.13 23.10
N SER A 417 -4.86 -10.53 24.16
CA SER A 417 -3.40 -10.55 24.14
C SER A 417 -2.87 -11.67 23.24
N LEU A 418 -1.64 -11.54 22.77
CA LEU A 418 -0.98 -12.57 21.95
C LEU A 418 -1.03 -13.96 22.60
N HIS A 419 -0.79 -14.02 23.93
CA HIS A 419 -0.84 -15.27 24.69
C HIS A 419 -2.24 -15.90 24.67
N GLN A 420 -3.29 -15.11 24.93
CA GLN A 420 -4.68 -15.58 24.93
C GLN A 420 -5.11 -16.09 23.55
N ILE A 421 -4.74 -15.37 22.49
CA ILE A 421 -5.10 -15.73 21.11
C ILE A 421 -4.44 -17.06 20.76
N ARG A 422 -3.13 -17.20 21.03
CA ARG A 422 -2.39 -18.44 20.77
C ARG A 422 -2.97 -19.64 21.50
N ALA A 423 -3.25 -19.49 22.80
CA ALA A 423 -3.83 -20.56 23.62
C ALA A 423 -5.22 -20.99 23.09
N LYS A 424 -6.06 -20.05 22.69
CA LYS A 424 -7.38 -20.32 22.14
C LYS A 424 -7.35 -20.99 20.77
N MET A 425 -6.42 -20.62 19.88
CA MET A 425 -6.23 -21.32 18.61
C MET A 425 -5.78 -22.77 18.84
N GLN A 426 -4.85 -23.00 19.76
CA GLN A 426 -4.44 -24.35 20.15
C GLN A 426 -5.57 -25.15 20.78
N GLY A 427 -6.49 -24.49 21.50
CA GLY A 427 -7.70 -25.06 22.10
C GLY A 427 -8.86 -25.33 21.12
N GLY A 428 -8.63 -25.18 19.81
CA GLY A 428 -9.62 -25.55 18.79
C GLY A 428 -10.58 -24.45 18.37
N MET A 429 -10.31 -23.19 18.71
CA MET A 429 -11.09 -22.07 18.19
C MET A 429 -10.70 -21.80 16.72
N MET A 430 -11.70 -21.45 15.92
CA MET A 430 -11.51 -21.09 14.52
C MET A 430 -10.70 -19.80 14.40
N ALA A 431 -9.75 -19.78 13.47
CA ALA A 431 -8.82 -18.66 13.27
C ALA A 431 -9.41 -17.61 12.33
N GLY A 432 -9.83 -16.47 12.89
CA GLY A 432 -10.21 -15.28 12.14
C GLY A 432 -11.62 -15.26 11.57
N ASN A 433 -12.07 -14.06 11.26
CA ASN A 433 -13.34 -13.77 10.58
C ASN A 433 -13.29 -12.39 9.93
N VAL A 434 -13.44 -12.31 8.62
CA VAL A 434 -13.44 -11.05 7.88
C VAL A 434 -14.86 -10.56 7.52
N CYS A 435 -15.92 -11.24 7.96
CA CYS A 435 -17.28 -10.95 7.53
C CYS A 435 -18.04 -9.96 8.38
N THR A 436 -18.26 -10.29 9.65
CA THR A 436 -19.20 -9.51 10.47
C THR A 436 -18.74 -9.37 11.91
N ARG A 437 -19.02 -8.19 12.49
CA ARG A 437 -18.89 -7.88 13.90
C ARG A 437 -20.14 -8.27 14.71
N ASN A 438 -21.27 -8.52 14.05
CA ASN A 438 -22.61 -8.43 14.65
C ASN A 438 -23.00 -9.55 15.63
N ALA A 439 -22.17 -10.54 15.81
CA ALA A 439 -22.29 -11.44 16.94
C ALA A 439 -20.90 -11.89 17.28
N PRO A 440 -20.34 -11.50 18.44
CA PRO A 440 -19.08 -12.03 18.89
C PRO A 440 -19.24 -13.54 19.01
N ARG A 441 -18.81 -14.25 18.00
CA ARG A 441 -18.77 -15.70 18.03
C ARG A 441 -17.73 -16.11 19.05
N ARG A 442 -18.16 -16.89 20.03
CA ARG A 442 -17.27 -17.37 21.08
C ARG A 442 -16.26 -18.41 20.59
N ASP A 443 -16.50 -18.98 19.42
CA ASP A 443 -15.70 -20.02 18.78
C ASP A 443 -14.67 -19.47 17.76
N VAL A 444 -14.59 -18.14 17.58
CA VAL A 444 -13.66 -17.48 16.64
C VAL A 444 -12.68 -16.60 17.40
N ILE A 445 -11.41 -16.61 17.00
CA ILE A 445 -10.34 -15.84 17.62
C ILE A 445 -9.45 -15.12 16.60
N GLY A 446 -8.96 -13.96 16.98
CA GLY A 446 -8.06 -13.10 16.22
C GLY A 446 -8.05 -11.70 16.81
N VAL A 447 -7.66 -10.72 16.00
CA VAL A 447 -7.75 -9.29 16.33
C VAL A 447 -8.22 -8.50 15.11
N ASP A 448 -8.96 -7.41 15.35
CA ASP A 448 -9.12 -6.35 14.35
C ASP A 448 -8.02 -5.29 14.49
N CYS A 449 -8.07 -4.23 13.65
CA CYS A 449 -7.06 -3.19 13.62
C CYS A 449 -6.91 -2.47 14.97
N SER A 450 -8.02 -2.10 15.58
CA SER A 450 -8.07 -1.33 16.81
C SER A 450 -7.76 -2.19 18.04
N ALA A 451 -8.16 -3.46 18.04
CA ALA A 451 -7.79 -4.43 19.06
C ALA A 451 -6.29 -4.75 19.03
N PHE A 452 -5.71 -4.90 17.85
CA PHE A 452 -4.27 -5.07 17.67
C PHE A 452 -3.50 -3.89 18.28
N VAL A 453 -3.86 -2.64 17.92
CA VAL A 453 -3.18 -1.45 18.46
C VAL A 453 -3.41 -1.33 19.97
N SER A 454 -4.63 -1.60 20.47
CA SER A 454 -4.92 -1.62 21.91
C SER A 454 -4.05 -2.64 22.66
N ALA A 455 -3.88 -3.83 22.11
CA ALA A 455 -3.04 -4.87 22.70
C ALA A 455 -1.55 -4.50 22.71
N THR A 456 -1.04 -3.85 21.63
CA THR A 456 0.35 -3.39 21.56
C THR A 456 0.61 -2.25 22.56
N TRP A 457 -0.38 -1.37 22.79
CA TRP A 457 -0.32 -0.33 23.82
C TRP A 457 -0.56 -0.88 25.25
N GLY A 458 -0.64 -2.20 25.42
CA GLY A 458 -0.79 -2.85 26.73
C GLY A 458 -2.12 -2.54 27.41
N LEU A 459 -3.15 -2.16 26.67
CA LEU A 459 -4.45 -1.81 27.22
C LEU A 459 -5.23 -3.07 27.60
N ALA A 460 -5.83 -3.04 28.78
CA ALA A 460 -6.67 -4.15 29.28
C ALA A 460 -8.01 -4.25 28.53
N THR A 461 -8.44 -3.12 27.91
CA THR A 461 -9.69 -3.02 27.17
C THR A 461 -9.44 -2.60 25.73
N HIS A 462 -10.28 -3.08 24.83
CA HIS A 462 -10.28 -2.69 23.43
C HIS A 462 -10.83 -1.27 23.27
N PHE A 463 -10.05 -0.39 22.62
CA PHE A 463 -10.49 0.93 22.20
C PHE A 463 -10.67 0.92 20.68
N THR A 464 -11.90 1.15 20.22
CA THR A 464 -12.20 1.23 18.79
C THR A 464 -11.51 2.43 18.14
N THR A 465 -11.42 2.47 16.82
CA THR A 465 -10.83 3.61 16.09
C THR A 465 -11.52 4.93 16.42
N MET A 466 -12.83 4.90 16.74
CA MET A 466 -13.59 6.05 17.23
C MET A 466 -13.20 6.49 18.65
N ALA A 467 -12.74 5.55 19.48
CA ALA A 467 -12.38 5.81 20.87
C ALA A 467 -10.90 6.16 21.06
N ILE A 468 -10.00 5.73 20.15
CA ILE A 468 -8.56 6.02 20.20
C ILE A 468 -8.25 7.50 20.41
N PRO A 469 -8.94 8.49 19.79
CA PRO A 469 -8.68 9.91 20.07
C PRO A 469 -8.85 10.32 21.53
N SER A 470 -9.65 9.60 22.32
CA SER A 470 -9.83 9.91 23.75
C SER A 470 -8.63 9.54 24.62
N ILE A 471 -7.79 8.61 24.19
CA ILE A 471 -6.61 8.11 24.90
C ILE A 471 -5.28 8.54 24.27
N SER A 472 -5.33 9.26 23.15
CA SER A 472 -4.15 9.69 22.41
C SER A 472 -4.11 11.21 22.21
N LYS A 473 -2.97 11.72 21.79
CA LYS A 473 -2.76 13.10 21.33
C LYS A 473 -2.52 13.06 19.83
N ARG A 474 -3.23 13.87 19.06
CA ARG A 474 -2.92 14.10 17.65
C ARG A 474 -1.59 14.86 17.55
N LEU A 475 -0.76 14.45 16.60
CA LEU A 475 0.48 15.15 16.25
C LEU A 475 0.17 16.13 15.12
N ASP A 476 0.57 17.39 15.28
CA ASP A 476 0.38 18.43 14.26
C ASP A 476 1.38 18.25 13.11
N ASN A 477 2.61 17.85 13.45
CA ASN A 477 3.65 17.53 12.48
C ASN A 477 3.76 16.01 12.32
N PRO A 478 3.44 15.45 11.15
CA PRO A 478 3.53 13.99 10.92
C PRO A 478 4.95 13.45 10.99
N TRP A 479 5.96 14.30 10.84
CA TRP A 479 7.36 13.90 10.96
C TRP A 479 7.83 13.69 12.40
N ASP A 480 6.99 14.08 13.39
CA ASP A 480 7.24 13.83 14.81
C ASP A 480 6.80 12.43 15.26
N LEU A 481 6.30 11.61 14.33
CA LEU A 481 6.00 10.20 14.60
C LEU A 481 7.24 9.46 15.08
N LEU A 482 7.06 8.73 16.16
CA LEU A 482 8.06 7.87 16.77
C LEU A 482 7.53 6.42 16.80
N PRO A 483 8.41 5.41 16.84
CA PRO A 483 8.00 4.01 16.95
C PRO A 483 6.96 3.80 18.06
N GLY A 484 5.87 3.09 17.76
CA GLY A 484 4.77 2.86 18.69
C GLY A 484 3.66 3.93 18.68
N ASP A 485 3.83 5.04 17.96
CA ASP A 485 2.73 5.94 17.60
C ASP A 485 1.82 5.25 16.56
N ALA A 486 0.71 5.85 16.18
CA ALA A 486 -0.20 5.24 15.21
C ALA A 486 -0.76 6.26 14.21
N PHE A 487 -1.24 5.76 13.08
CA PHE A 487 -2.11 6.49 12.17
C PHE A 487 -3.55 6.02 12.42
N ASN A 488 -4.42 6.91 12.88
CA ASN A 488 -5.81 6.59 13.16
C ASN A 488 -6.76 7.34 12.23
N LYS A 489 -7.67 6.60 11.60
CA LYS A 489 -8.82 7.13 10.86
C LYS A 489 -10.09 6.72 11.62
N PRO A 490 -10.71 7.63 12.39
CA PRO A 490 -11.87 7.29 13.22
C PRO A 490 -13.01 6.68 12.42
N GLY A 491 -13.59 5.59 12.94
CA GLY A 491 -14.67 4.85 12.31
C GLY A 491 -14.25 3.95 11.14
N SER A 492 -12.95 3.86 10.86
CA SER A 492 -12.44 3.10 9.72
C SER A 492 -11.29 2.17 10.11
N HIS A 493 -10.09 2.72 10.31
CA HIS A 493 -8.89 1.89 10.47
C HIS A 493 -7.81 2.56 11.32
N VAL A 494 -6.91 1.74 11.89
CA VAL A 494 -5.72 2.21 12.60
C VAL A 494 -4.53 1.30 12.30
N MET A 495 -3.34 1.93 12.13
CA MET A 495 -2.08 1.27 11.85
C MET A 495 -1.04 1.71 12.87
N LEU A 496 -0.25 0.79 13.42
CA LEU A 496 0.86 1.12 14.31
C LEU A 496 2.08 1.56 13.49
N PHE A 497 2.63 2.73 13.79
CA PHE A 497 3.83 3.23 13.13
C PHE A 497 5.08 2.58 13.73
N VAL A 498 5.97 2.10 12.86
CA VAL A 498 7.25 1.49 13.22
C VAL A 498 8.40 2.47 13.01
N ARG A 499 8.54 2.99 11.80
CA ARG A 499 9.62 3.95 11.44
C ARG A 499 9.38 4.56 10.07
N PHE A 500 10.16 5.58 9.74
CA PHE A 500 10.34 5.98 8.36
C PHE A 500 11.42 5.14 7.69
N THR A 501 11.17 4.73 6.46
CA THR A 501 12.17 4.06 5.63
C THR A 501 13.20 5.06 5.12
N ALA A 502 14.30 4.57 4.54
CA ALA A 502 15.34 5.44 3.98
C ALA A 502 14.82 6.31 2.81
N ASP A 503 13.81 5.81 2.07
CA ASP A 503 13.10 6.55 1.02
C ASP A 503 11.85 7.30 1.55
N ARG A 504 11.78 7.52 2.88
CA ARG A 504 10.80 8.35 3.61
C ARG A 504 9.35 7.89 3.54
N LYS A 505 9.10 6.65 3.25
CA LYS A 505 7.80 6.01 3.44
C LYS A 505 7.58 5.64 4.90
N ALA A 506 6.33 5.55 5.30
CA ALA A 506 5.96 5.07 6.64
C ALA A 506 5.87 3.54 6.63
N GLU A 507 6.70 2.87 7.43
CA GLU A 507 6.56 1.46 7.76
C GLU A 507 5.60 1.31 8.92
N VAL A 508 4.59 0.46 8.75
CA VAL A 508 3.52 0.21 9.72
C VAL A 508 3.31 -1.28 9.93
N ILE A 509 2.74 -1.64 11.08
CA ILE A 509 2.16 -2.97 11.31
C ILE A 509 0.66 -2.77 11.56
N GLU A 510 -0.15 -3.56 10.89
CA GLU A 510 -1.60 -3.44 10.95
C GLU A 510 -2.30 -4.79 10.89
N ALA A 511 -3.52 -4.87 11.40
CA ALA A 511 -4.40 -6.00 11.19
C ALA A 511 -5.46 -5.58 10.16
N SER A 512 -5.39 -6.13 8.95
CA SER A 512 -6.26 -5.72 7.84
C SER A 512 -6.82 -6.92 7.09
N PRO A 513 -8.12 -6.91 6.75
CA PRO A 513 -8.71 -7.95 5.90
C PRO A 513 -8.26 -7.82 4.44
N GLY A 514 -8.00 -6.60 3.97
CA GLY A 514 -7.57 -6.29 2.61
C GLY A 514 -6.05 -6.23 2.47
N ALA A 515 -5.43 -5.18 3.01
CA ALA A 515 -4.00 -4.91 2.84
C ALA A 515 -3.08 -6.00 3.39
N CYS A 516 -3.56 -6.80 4.36
CA CYS A 516 -2.84 -7.91 4.98
C CYS A 516 -3.41 -9.30 4.67
N ASN A 517 -4.30 -9.43 3.70
CA ASN A 517 -4.92 -10.70 3.38
C ASN A 517 -5.57 -11.40 4.60
N GLY A 518 -6.13 -10.61 5.52
CA GLY A 518 -6.84 -11.13 6.70
C GLY A 518 -5.92 -11.55 7.86
N ARG A 519 -4.80 -10.90 8.08
CA ARG A 519 -3.90 -11.15 9.22
C ARG A 519 -3.30 -9.85 9.77
N VAL A 520 -2.48 -9.97 10.79
CA VAL A 520 -1.53 -8.93 11.17
C VAL A 520 -0.33 -9.02 10.24
N CYS A 521 0.01 -7.93 9.57
CA CYS A 521 1.15 -7.86 8.66
C CYS A 521 1.85 -6.50 8.74
N ARG A 522 2.99 -6.43 8.10
CA ARG A 522 3.80 -5.22 7.94
C ARG A 522 3.58 -4.65 6.54
N ASN A 523 3.36 -3.35 6.46
CA ASN A 523 3.20 -2.61 5.21
C ASN A 523 4.04 -1.34 5.18
N ILE A 524 4.23 -0.80 3.98
CA ILE A 524 4.95 0.45 3.75
C ILE A 524 4.11 1.30 2.82
N TYR A 525 3.84 2.53 3.28
CA TYR A 525 3.02 3.47 2.54
C TYR A 525 3.74 4.80 2.35
N PRO A 526 3.58 5.44 1.18
CA PRO A 526 3.90 6.85 1.00
C PRO A 526 3.13 7.69 2.04
N LEU A 527 3.83 8.57 2.75
CA LEU A 527 3.24 9.32 3.87
C LEU A 527 2.08 10.22 3.43
N ALA A 528 2.25 10.90 2.30
CA ALA A 528 1.19 11.73 1.75
C ALA A 528 -0.08 10.93 1.41
N SER A 529 0.08 9.71 0.93
CA SER A 529 -1.04 8.80 0.66
C SER A 529 -1.85 8.48 1.91
N VAL A 530 -1.18 8.24 3.04
CA VAL A 530 -1.85 7.95 4.33
C VAL A 530 -2.63 9.18 4.80
N LEU A 531 -1.94 10.32 4.86
CA LEU A 531 -2.52 11.57 5.40
C LEU A 531 -3.67 12.10 4.52
N ALA A 532 -3.52 12.05 3.20
CA ALA A 532 -4.54 12.53 2.26
C ALA A 532 -5.85 11.73 2.33
N ARG A 533 -5.81 10.51 2.86
CA ARG A 533 -6.99 9.65 3.07
C ARG A 533 -7.62 9.80 4.45
N GLY A 534 -7.22 10.83 5.20
CA GLY A 534 -7.82 11.19 6.48
C GLY A 534 -7.28 10.44 7.70
N TYR A 535 -6.16 9.73 7.56
CA TYR A 535 -5.46 9.21 8.71
C TYR A 535 -4.74 10.35 9.45
N ALA A 536 -4.94 10.42 10.74
CA ALA A 536 -4.23 11.37 11.60
C ALA A 536 -3.11 10.66 12.37
N PRO A 537 -1.89 11.24 12.43
CA PRO A 537 -0.84 10.71 13.31
C PRO A 537 -1.23 10.99 14.76
N VAL A 538 -1.18 9.95 15.60
CA VAL A 538 -1.57 10.01 17.01
C VAL A 538 -0.55 9.33 17.90
N ARG A 539 -0.36 9.88 19.11
CA ARG A 539 0.51 9.33 20.16
C ARG A 539 -0.32 8.92 21.36
N PHE A 540 -0.22 7.67 21.76
CA PHE A 540 -0.87 7.21 23.00
C PHE A 540 -0.31 7.95 24.21
N ARG A 541 -1.19 8.46 25.11
CA ARG A 541 -0.77 9.25 26.27
C ARG A 541 -0.02 8.45 27.34
N GLY A 542 -0.14 7.12 27.32
CA GLY A 542 0.58 6.21 28.23
C GLY A 542 1.97 5.82 27.76
N LEU A 543 2.43 6.30 26.57
CA LEU A 543 3.79 6.06 26.12
C LEU A 543 4.78 6.92 26.90
N ALA A 544 5.87 6.30 27.36
CA ALA A 544 6.98 7.02 27.97
C ALA A 544 7.63 7.99 26.94
N ASN A 545 8.05 9.16 27.41
CA ASN A 545 8.81 10.12 26.62
C ASN A 545 10.28 9.68 26.56
N GLU A 546 10.55 8.55 25.94
CA GLU A 546 11.91 8.04 25.79
C GLU A 546 12.52 8.50 24.48
N THR A 547 13.81 8.84 24.52
CA THR A 547 14.64 8.99 23.33
C THR A 547 14.77 7.61 22.69
N VAL A 548 14.34 7.46 21.45
CA VAL A 548 14.25 6.17 20.75
C VAL A 548 15.62 5.53 20.64
N VAL A 549 15.79 4.37 21.26
CA VAL A 549 16.85 3.44 20.98
C VAL A 549 16.53 2.74 19.65
N ASN A 550 17.55 2.48 18.85
CA ASN A 550 17.45 1.85 17.53
C ASN A 550 16.43 0.70 17.48
N VAL A 551 15.43 0.82 16.61
CA VAL A 551 14.51 -0.27 16.31
C VAL A 551 15.27 -1.31 15.49
N SER A 552 15.95 -2.23 16.18
CA SER A 552 16.46 -3.45 15.55
C SER A 552 15.26 -4.38 15.36
N VAL A 553 15.02 -4.81 14.13
CA VAL A 553 14.11 -5.93 13.86
C VAL A 553 14.70 -7.14 14.60
N PRO A 554 13.95 -7.80 15.51
CA PRO A 554 14.47 -8.98 16.18
C PRO A 554 14.86 -10.03 15.14
N ASP A 555 16.13 -10.44 15.11
CA ASP A 555 16.51 -11.66 14.42
C ASP A 555 15.70 -12.80 15.04
N VAL A 556 14.83 -13.40 14.27
CA VAL A 556 14.17 -14.64 14.68
C VAL A 556 15.25 -15.72 14.66
N GLU A 557 15.94 -15.84 15.80
CA GLU A 557 16.90 -16.91 16.02
C GLU A 557 16.23 -18.25 15.71
N GLN A 558 16.60 -18.82 14.57
CA GLN A 558 16.29 -20.21 14.27
C GLN A 558 17.04 -21.06 15.30
N LYS A 559 16.42 -21.35 16.45
CA LYS A 559 16.85 -22.46 17.27
C LYS A 559 16.74 -23.72 16.42
N LYS A 560 17.87 -24.12 15.84
CA LYS A 560 18.06 -25.47 15.34
C LYS A 560 17.73 -26.41 16.48
N VAL A 561 16.56 -27.06 16.40
CA VAL A 561 16.27 -28.20 17.24
C VAL A 561 17.26 -29.26 16.79
N ALA A 562 18.31 -29.43 17.59
CA ALA A 562 19.26 -30.51 17.38
C ALA A 562 18.47 -31.82 17.40
N ALA A 563 18.43 -32.49 16.27
CA ALA A 563 17.89 -33.84 16.15
C ALA A 563 18.67 -34.71 17.14
N LYS A 564 18.04 -35.13 18.23
CA LYS A 564 18.58 -36.13 19.14
C LYS A 564 18.88 -37.40 18.34
N ALA A 565 20.15 -37.69 18.20
CA ALA A 565 20.62 -38.92 17.61
C ALA A 565 19.96 -40.12 18.33
N GLN A 566 19.24 -40.95 17.59
CA GLN A 566 18.76 -42.23 18.10
C GLN A 566 19.95 -43.14 18.48
N PRO A 567 19.90 -43.83 19.63
CA PRO A 567 20.97 -44.73 20.00
C PRO A 567 20.99 -45.92 19.05
N LYS A 568 22.17 -46.20 18.49
CA LYS A 568 22.43 -47.39 17.63
C LYS A 568 22.10 -48.66 18.41
N ALA A 569 21.13 -49.43 17.86
CA ALA A 569 20.84 -50.79 18.32
C ALA A 569 22.09 -51.68 18.14
N LYS A 570 22.61 -52.18 19.24
CA LYS A 570 23.67 -53.24 19.23
C LYS A 570 23.11 -54.51 18.62
N LYS A 571 23.63 -54.91 17.44
CA LYS A 571 23.46 -56.26 16.93
C LYS A 571 24.16 -57.24 17.89
N ARG A 572 23.41 -58.08 18.59
CA ARG A 572 23.90 -59.29 19.25
C ARG A 572 24.07 -60.35 18.14
N ALA A 573 25.29 -60.86 18.03
CA ALA A 573 25.60 -62.08 17.30
C ALA A 573 25.06 -63.29 18.07
N ARG A 574 24.34 -64.15 17.33
CA ARG A 574 24.39 -65.61 17.39
C ARG A 574 23.79 -66.17 16.09
#